data_5c8d1ec791ae6dbeb620ef5e612a5fe5
#
_entry.id   5c8d1ec791ae6dbeb620ef5e612a5fe5
#
_cell.length_a   1.000
_cell.length_b   1.000
_cell.length_c   1.000
_cell.angle_alpha   90.00
_cell.angle_beta   90.00
_cell.angle_gamma   90.00
#
_symmetry.space_group_name_H-M   'P 1'
#
loop_
_entity.id
_entity.type
_entity.pdbx_description
1 polymer ?
#
loop_
_entity_poly.entity_id
_entity_poly.type
_entity_poly.pdbx_seq_one_letter_code
_entity_poly.pdbx_strand_id
1 'polypeptide(L)'
;KKLPWFDNTKHEITEQNLPLKNQKFTPAEAMAQDMTLYLEQHIDSDLSGLIANLPRKWELFGDLAIIPNSTVNNSQWQDFFGRITQEQEQEIWQIIARSLRVNRLARQEKIATDMMRTSQVKMLLGGSGEVEINDFGVKFWLDVTKVMFSSGNVTERHRIGDIDMSGEIIVDAFAGIGYYSLPMLVRSNAEHVYACEINPNSIQALQNGAKLNNVSNRLTILEGDNLSTMKQVYSKADRVQLGILPSSEKAWRSAINCLKSKGGM
;
A
#
# COMPACT_ATOMS: atom_id res chain seq x y z
N LYS A 1 -40.11 -15.94 -25.94
CA LYS A 1 -39.80 -17.37 -25.99
C LYS A 1 -40.64 -18.06 -24.93
N LYS A 2 -41.49 -19.07 -25.34
CA LYS A 2 -42.24 -19.86 -24.38
C LYS A 2 -41.29 -20.64 -23.52
N LEU A 3 -41.41 -20.52 -22.20
CA LEU A 3 -40.64 -21.30 -21.25
C LEU A 3 -41.24 -22.74 -21.19
N PRO A 4 -40.47 -23.80 -21.48
CA PRO A 4 -41.02 -25.16 -21.66
C PRO A 4 -41.67 -25.76 -20.39
N TRP A 5 -41.43 -25.14 -19.22
CA TRP A 5 -41.94 -25.58 -17.92
C TRP A 5 -43.07 -24.71 -17.38
N PHE A 6 -43.52 -23.72 -18.15
CA PHE A 6 -44.56 -22.76 -17.75
C PHE A 6 -45.95 -23.18 -18.28
N ASP A 7 -46.87 -23.45 -17.38
CA ASP A 7 -48.25 -23.82 -17.70
C ASP A 7 -49.18 -22.60 -17.60
N ASN A 8 -49.56 -22.04 -18.75
CA ASN A 8 -50.43 -20.86 -18.84
C ASN A 8 -51.85 -21.10 -18.27
N THR A 9 -52.27 -22.34 -18.02
CA THR A 9 -53.62 -22.64 -17.48
C THR A 9 -53.62 -22.54 -15.95
N LYS A 10 -52.48 -22.53 -15.29
CA LYS A 10 -52.33 -22.51 -13.82
C LYS A 10 -51.77 -21.21 -13.29
N HIS A 11 -51.22 -20.35 -14.16
CA HIS A 11 -50.52 -19.14 -13.74
C HIS A 11 -50.92 -17.96 -14.61
N GLU A 12 -51.24 -16.86 -13.99
CA GLU A 12 -51.54 -15.58 -14.65
C GLU A 12 -50.23 -14.79 -14.76
N ILE A 13 -49.91 -14.34 -15.99
CA ILE A 13 -48.75 -13.47 -16.22
C ILE A 13 -49.23 -12.03 -16.06
N THR A 14 -48.79 -11.40 -14.99
CA THR A 14 -48.96 -9.94 -14.80
C THR A 14 -47.68 -9.23 -15.19
N GLU A 15 -47.74 -8.30 -16.13
CA GLU A 15 -46.64 -7.38 -16.39
C GLU A 15 -46.60 -6.34 -15.25
N GLN A 16 -45.57 -6.43 -14.43
CA GLN A 16 -45.22 -5.39 -13.47
C GLN A 16 -44.06 -4.56 -14.03
N ASN A 17 -44.22 -3.26 -14.11
CA ASN A 17 -43.11 -2.33 -14.29
C ASN A 17 -42.27 -2.31 -13.01
N LEU A 18 -41.36 -3.24 -12.89
CA LEU A 18 -40.35 -3.17 -11.85
C LEU A 18 -39.47 -1.96 -12.14
N PRO A 19 -39.18 -1.11 -11.12
CA PRO A 19 -38.22 -0.04 -11.30
C PRO A 19 -36.90 -0.65 -11.80
N LEU A 20 -36.40 -0.08 -12.89
CA LEU A 20 -35.09 -0.48 -13.43
C LEU A 20 -34.08 -0.48 -12.26
N LYS A 21 -33.45 -1.62 -12.01
CA LYS A 21 -32.40 -1.73 -11.02
C LYS A 21 -31.37 -0.66 -11.35
N ASN A 22 -31.18 0.31 -10.45
CA ASN A 22 -30.18 1.36 -10.63
C ASN A 22 -28.89 0.72 -11.11
N GLN A 23 -28.47 1.04 -12.31
CA GLN A 23 -27.29 0.50 -12.93
C GLN A 23 -26.10 0.96 -12.06
N LYS A 24 -25.53 0.05 -11.26
CA LYS A 24 -24.37 0.35 -10.45
C LYS A 24 -23.15 0.33 -11.36
N PHE A 25 -22.67 1.50 -11.73
CA PHE A 25 -21.41 1.63 -12.44
C PHE A 25 -20.25 1.19 -11.54
N THR A 26 -19.29 0.51 -12.13
CA THR A 26 -17.99 0.31 -11.49
C THR A 26 -17.28 1.66 -11.34
N PRO A 27 -16.33 1.82 -10.41
CA PRO A 27 -15.56 3.05 -10.28
C PRO A 27 -14.92 3.52 -11.60
N ALA A 28 -14.42 2.57 -12.42
CA ALA A 28 -13.81 2.89 -13.72
C ALA A 28 -14.85 3.40 -14.74
N GLU A 29 -16.06 2.84 -14.77
CA GLU A 29 -17.15 3.30 -15.66
C GLU A 29 -17.66 4.68 -15.22
N ALA A 30 -17.86 4.90 -13.93
CA ALA A 30 -18.25 6.20 -13.40
C ALA A 30 -17.19 7.27 -13.72
N MET A 31 -15.92 6.94 -13.51
CA MET A 31 -14.79 7.82 -13.84
C MET A 31 -14.76 8.18 -15.32
N ALA A 32 -14.94 7.20 -16.21
CA ALA A 32 -14.95 7.43 -17.65
C ALA A 32 -16.11 8.33 -18.06
N GLN A 33 -17.32 8.12 -17.49
CA GLN A 33 -18.49 8.92 -17.77
C GLN A 33 -18.31 10.38 -17.31
N ASP A 34 -17.93 10.59 -16.05
CA ASP A 34 -17.75 11.94 -15.49
C ASP A 34 -16.62 12.70 -16.20
N MET A 35 -15.53 11.99 -16.54
CA MET A 35 -14.40 12.57 -17.26
C MET A 35 -14.78 12.96 -18.70
N THR A 36 -15.57 12.12 -19.40
CA THR A 36 -16.06 12.46 -20.73
C THR A 36 -16.90 13.73 -20.71
N LEU A 37 -17.86 13.82 -19.78
CA LEU A 37 -18.71 15.02 -19.63
C LEU A 37 -17.89 16.29 -19.33
N TYR A 38 -16.82 16.15 -18.56
CA TYR A 38 -15.92 17.28 -18.29
C TYR A 38 -15.13 17.69 -19.52
N LEU A 39 -14.53 16.73 -20.21
CA LEU A 39 -13.66 16.98 -21.36
C LEU A 39 -14.42 17.55 -22.58
N GLU A 40 -15.66 17.11 -22.81
CA GLU A 40 -16.55 17.63 -23.87
C GLU A 40 -16.81 19.15 -23.75
N GLN A 41 -16.67 19.72 -22.54
CA GLN A 41 -16.80 21.15 -22.32
C GLN A 41 -15.51 21.94 -22.66
N HIS A 42 -14.37 21.24 -22.85
CA HIS A 42 -13.06 21.85 -23.00
C HIS A 42 -12.34 21.47 -24.30
N ILE A 43 -12.82 20.43 -24.99
CA ILE A 43 -12.16 19.86 -26.17
C ILE A 43 -13.19 19.52 -27.25
N ASP A 44 -13.03 20.09 -28.44
CA ASP A 44 -13.87 19.80 -29.63
C ASP A 44 -13.23 18.71 -30.52
N SER A 45 -12.58 17.70 -29.94
CA SER A 45 -11.87 16.65 -30.69
C SER A 45 -12.09 15.27 -30.09
N ASP A 46 -11.54 14.23 -30.72
CA ASP A 46 -11.65 12.85 -30.23
C ASP A 46 -11.03 12.69 -28.83
N LEU A 47 -11.86 12.27 -27.88
CA LEU A 47 -11.51 12.05 -26.48
C LEU A 47 -11.03 10.61 -26.20
N SER A 48 -11.12 9.71 -27.19
CA SER A 48 -10.89 8.27 -27.00
C SER A 48 -9.55 7.94 -26.35
N GLY A 49 -8.48 8.64 -26.76
CA GLY A 49 -7.15 8.42 -26.21
C GLY A 49 -6.97 8.94 -24.78
N LEU A 50 -7.67 10.01 -24.40
CA LEU A 50 -7.68 10.52 -23.03
C LEU A 50 -8.46 9.55 -22.11
N ILE A 51 -9.64 9.14 -22.52
CA ILE A 51 -10.49 8.22 -21.74
C ILE A 51 -9.85 6.82 -21.62
N ALA A 52 -9.22 6.31 -22.69
CA ALA A 52 -8.52 5.02 -22.66
C ALA A 52 -7.34 4.99 -21.67
N ASN A 53 -6.76 6.16 -21.36
CA ASN A 53 -5.63 6.30 -20.44
C ASN A 53 -6.04 6.58 -18.98
N LEU A 54 -7.33 6.55 -18.64
CA LEU A 54 -7.80 6.62 -17.26
C LEU A 54 -7.39 5.38 -16.46
N PRO A 55 -7.20 5.50 -15.13
CA PRO A 55 -6.78 4.39 -14.30
C PRO A 55 -7.84 3.27 -14.26
N ARG A 56 -7.39 2.04 -14.50
CA ARG A 56 -8.18 0.80 -14.34
C ARG A 56 -7.75 -0.03 -13.15
N LYS A 57 -6.62 0.36 -12.51
CA LYS A 57 -6.06 -0.25 -11.30
C LYS A 57 -5.54 0.87 -10.41
N TRP A 58 -5.64 0.69 -9.12
CA TRP A 58 -5.13 1.61 -8.10
C TRP A 58 -4.90 0.85 -6.81
N GLU A 59 -4.07 1.39 -5.93
CA GLU A 59 -3.92 0.91 -4.55
C GLU A 59 -4.68 1.86 -3.62
N LEU A 60 -5.34 1.31 -2.58
CA LEU A 60 -6.09 2.08 -1.59
C LEU A 60 -5.42 2.02 -0.23
N PHE A 61 -5.23 3.17 0.38
CA PHE A 61 -4.71 3.36 1.73
C PHE A 61 -5.66 4.28 2.52
N GLY A 62 -6.72 3.70 3.09
CA GLY A 62 -7.78 4.47 3.71
C GLY A 62 -8.47 5.40 2.71
N ASP A 63 -8.34 6.70 2.92
CA ASP A 63 -8.91 7.76 2.06
C ASP A 63 -7.95 8.24 0.94
N LEU A 64 -6.80 7.60 0.77
CA LEU A 64 -5.82 7.86 -0.29
C LEU A 64 -5.86 6.77 -1.34
N ALA A 65 -5.96 7.14 -2.63
CA ALA A 65 -5.70 6.24 -3.75
C ALA A 65 -4.37 6.59 -4.44
N ILE A 66 -3.61 5.56 -4.82
CA ILE A 66 -2.41 5.71 -5.65
C ILE A 66 -2.68 5.08 -7.02
N ILE A 67 -2.63 5.89 -8.07
CA ILE A 67 -2.80 5.47 -9.45
C ILE A 67 -1.44 5.20 -10.11
N PRO A 68 -1.38 4.29 -11.12
CA PRO A 68 -0.13 3.98 -11.82
C PRO A 68 0.43 5.18 -12.61
N ASN A 69 1.74 5.25 -12.76
CA ASN A 69 2.42 6.27 -13.57
C ASN A 69 1.96 6.33 -15.04
N SER A 70 1.54 5.20 -15.59
CA SER A 70 1.09 5.09 -16.99
C SER A 70 -0.29 5.68 -17.25
N THR A 71 -1.00 6.15 -16.22
CA THR A 71 -2.37 6.65 -16.32
C THR A 71 -2.41 8.18 -16.24
N VAL A 72 -3.32 8.79 -17.01
CA VAL A 72 -3.47 10.27 -17.10
C VAL A 72 -2.11 10.95 -17.38
N ASN A 73 -1.30 10.32 -18.24
CA ASN A 73 0.09 10.72 -18.46
C ASN A 73 0.62 10.42 -19.90
N ASN A 74 -0.27 10.10 -20.85
CA ASN A 74 0.14 9.99 -22.26
C ASN A 74 0.35 11.38 -22.88
N SER A 75 0.83 11.45 -24.13
CA SER A 75 1.09 12.71 -24.82
C SER A 75 -0.16 13.60 -24.91
N GLN A 76 -1.34 13.01 -25.14
CA GLN A 76 -2.60 13.77 -25.23
C GLN A 76 -2.95 14.41 -23.87
N TRP A 77 -2.76 13.72 -22.73
CA TRP A 77 -2.92 14.31 -21.41
C TRP A 77 -1.91 15.41 -21.13
N GLN A 78 -0.64 15.21 -21.52
CA GLN A 78 0.40 16.24 -21.35
C GLN A 78 0.10 17.48 -22.16
N ASP A 79 -0.34 17.32 -23.42
CA ASP A 79 -0.76 18.44 -24.28
C ASP A 79 -1.99 19.16 -23.71
N PHE A 80 -2.92 18.43 -23.13
CA PHE A 80 -4.11 18.99 -22.50
C PHE A 80 -3.73 19.78 -21.24
N PHE A 81 -2.96 19.20 -20.33
CA PHE A 81 -2.46 19.90 -19.14
C PHE A 81 -1.65 21.15 -19.47
N GLY A 82 -0.94 21.18 -20.60
CA GLY A 82 -0.23 22.36 -21.06
C GLY A 82 -1.13 23.52 -21.49
N ARG A 83 -2.46 23.33 -21.61
CA ARG A 83 -3.42 24.33 -22.12
C ARG A 83 -4.43 24.79 -21.08
N ILE A 84 -4.54 24.11 -19.96
CA ILE A 84 -5.54 24.36 -18.91
C ILE A 84 -4.91 25.08 -17.71
N THR A 85 -5.76 25.67 -16.87
CA THR A 85 -5.35 26.30 -15.62
C THR A 85 -5.09 25.24 -14.53
N GLN A 86 -4.44 25.64 -13.45
CA GLN A 86 -4.22 24.79 -12.30
C GLN A 86 -5.55 24.37 -11.63
N GLU A 87 -6.55 25.26 -11.62
CA GLU A 87 -7.87 24.96 -11.10
C GLU A 87 -8.57 23.86 -11.92
N GLN A 88 -8.48 23.94 -13.25
CA GLN A 88 -9.02 22.93 -14.15
C GLN A 88 -8.29 21.57 -14.00
N GLU A 89 -6.97 21.60 -13.81
CA GLU A 89 -6.23 20.38 -13.48
C GLU A 89 -6.68 19.77 -12.17
N GLN A 90 -6.97 20.58 -11.15
CA GLN A 90 -7.50 20.09 -9.87
C GLN A 90 -8.89 19.45 -10.03
N GLU A 91 -9.74 19.97 -10.89
CA GLU A 91 -11.06 19.38 -11.18
C GLU A 91 -10.93 17.96 -11.77
N ILE A 92 -9.96 17.73 -12.65
CA ILE A 92 -9.66 16.40 -13.21
C ILE A 92 -9.31 15.42 -12.09
N TRP A 93 -8.39 15.82 -11.19
CA TRP A 93 -8.01 14.99 -10.06
C TRP A 93 -9.16 14.74 -9.08
N GLN A 94 -10.04 15.71 -8.89
CA GLN A 94 -11.27 15.56 -8.09
C GLN A 94 -12.27 14.60 -8.73
N ILE A 95 -12.44 14.59 -10.05
CA ILE A 95 -13.29 13.63 -10.76
C ILE A 95 -12.80 12.20 -10.47
N ILE A 96 -11.49 11.96 -10.63
CA ILE A 96 -10.89 10.65 -10.34
C ILE A 96 -11.08 10.27 -8.87
N ALA A 97 -10.79 11.16 -7.95
CA ALA A 97 -10.90 10.90 -6.51
C ALA A 97 -12.35 10.57 -6.10
N ARG A 98 -13.35 11.31 -6.61
CA ARG A 98 -14.78 11.05 -6.36
C ARG A 98 -15.21 9.68 -6.88
N SER A 99 -14.78 9.31 -8.09
CA SER A 99 -15.10 8.01 -8.68
C SER A 99 -14.50 6.87 -7.86
N LEU A 100 -13.32 7.06 -7.26
CA LEU A 100 -12.64 6.11 -6.38
C LEU A 100 -13.15 6.18 -4.92
N ARG A 101 -13.99 7.16 -4.58
CA ARG A 101 -14.52 7.42 -3.23
C ARG A 101 -13.42 7.69 -2.21
N VAL A 102 -12.42 8.49 -2.61
CA VAL A 102 -11.30 8.92 -1.76
C VAL A 102 -11.23 10.44 -1.68
N ASN A 103 -10.57 10.97 -0.65
CA ASN A 103 -10.34 12.40 -0.48
C ASN A 103 -8.95 12.82 -0.97
N ARG A 104 -8.01 11.87 -1.06
CA ARG A 104 -6.64 12.11 -1.47
C ARG A 104 -6.28 11.22 -2.65
N LEU A 105 -5.51 11.79 -3.57
CA LEU A 105 -5.04 11.10 -4.78
C LEU A 105 -3.55 11.32 -4.94
N ALA A 106 -2.84 10.26 -5.26
CA ALA A 106 -1.43 10.31 -5.63
C ALA A 106 -1.16 9.47 -6.88
N ARG A 107 -0.04 9.70 -7.52
CA ARG A 107 0.43 8.91 -8.65
C ARG A 107 1.79 8.30 -8.35
N GLN A 108 1.93 7.02 -8.65
CA GLN A 108 3.23 6.38 -8.65
C GLN A 108 4.08 6.98 -9.78
N GLU A 109 5.25 7.50 -9.47
CA GLU A 109 6.22 7.91 -10.48
C GLU A 109 7.15 6.73 -10.83
N LYS A 110 8.17 6.95 -11.67
CA LYS A 110 9.12 5.90 -12.02
C LYS A 110 9.85 5.42 -10.76
N ILE A 111 10.05 4.11 -10.64
CA ILE A 111 10.71 3.52 -9.47
C ILE A 111 12.17 3.96 -9.42
N ALA A 112 12.59 4.51 -8.29
CA ALA A 112 14.00 4.77 -8.03
C ALA A 112 14.76 3.44 -7.82
N THR A 113 15.95 3.35 -8.39
CA THR A 113 16.84 2.19 -8.27
C THR A 113 17.82 2.32 -7.10
N ASP A 114 17.51 3.17 -6.11
CA ASP A 114 18.39 3.41 -4.97
C ASP A 114 18.28 2.29 -3.91
N MET A 115 19.34 2.16 -3.10
CA MET A 115 19.41 1.19 -2.01
C MET A 115 18.41 1.49 -0.87
N MET A 116 17.95 2.73 -0.75
CA MET A 116 17.01 3.18 0.29
C MET A 116 15.54 2.88 -0.05
N ARG A 117 15.26 2.37 -1.27
CA ARG A 117 13.88 2.11 -1.75
C ARG A 117 12.98 3.34 -1.57
N THR A 118 13.51 4.50 -1.94
CA THR A 118 12.80 5.77 -1.86
C THR A 118 11.52 5.70 -2.68
N SER A 119 10.42 6.06 -2.07
CA SER A 119 9.13 6.14 -2.76
C SER A 119 9.21 7.23 -3.84
N GLN A 120 8.61 6.93 -4.99
CA GLN A 120 8.44 7.86 -6.10
C GLN A 120 6.94 8.13 -6.29
N VAL A 121 6.26 8.47 -5.20
CA VAL A 121 4.83 8.83 -5.22
C VAL A 121 4.69 10.35 -5.14
N LYS A 122 3.93 10.93 -6.07
CA LYS A 122 3.59 12.36 -6.10
C LYS A 122 2.11 12.55 -5.72
N MET A 123 1.84 13.41 -4.75
CA MET A 123 0.49 13.83 -4.45
C MET A 123 -0.09 14.65 -5.60
N LEU A 124 -1.30 14.33 -6.02
CA LEU A 124 -2.09 15.04 -7.04
C LEU A 124 -3.24 15.82 -6.40
N LEU A 125 -3.84 15.27 -5.34
CA LEU A 125 -4.92 15.88 -4.58
C LEU A 125 -4.72 15.58 -3.09
N GLY A 126 -4.93 16.59 -2.25
CA GLY A 126 -4.68 16.51 -0.81
C GLY A 126 -3.25 16.85 -0.42
N GLY A 127 -3.03 17.16 0.86
CA GLY A 127 -1.77 17.74 1.34
C GLY A 127 -0.77 16.78 1.93
N SER A 128 -1.16 15.55 2.30
CA SER A 128 -0.31 14.61 3.03
C SER A 128 -0.37 13.21 2.45
N GLY A 129 0.81 12.56 2.36
CA GLY A 129 0.95 11.14 2.01
C GLY A 129 0.90 10.20 3.21
N GLU A 130 0.68 10.71 4.42
CA GLU A 130 0.62 9.92 5.64
C GLU A 130 -0.64 9.03 5.67
N VAL A 131 -0.44 7.75 5.95
CA VAL A 131 -1.52 6.75 6.00
C VAL A 131 -1.32 5.78 7.16
N GLU A 132 -2.45 5.30 7.67
CA GLU A 132 -2.50 4.15 8.58
C GLU A 132 -3.10 2.96 7.85
N ILE A 133 -2.47 1.80 7.98
CA ILE A 133 -2.89 0.54 7.38
C ILE A 133 -3.10 -0.48 8.48
N ASN A 134 -4.24 -1.15 8.49
CA ASN A 134 -4.45 -2.31 9.34
C ASN A 134 -4.33 -3.57 8.48
N ASP A 135 -3.29 -4.35 8.72
CA ASP A 135 -3.04 -5.62 8.07
C ASP A 135 -3.09 -6.75 9.11
N PHE A 136 -4.16 -7.50 9.10
CA PHE A 136 -4.37 -8.66 9.98
C PHE A 136 -4.22 -8.32 11.49
N GLY A 137 -4.76 -7.17 11.89
CA GLY A 137 -4.72 -6.68 13.27
C GLY A 137 -3.43 -5.94 13.66
N VAL A 138 -2.47 -5.83 12.76
CA VAL A 138 -1.25 -5.03 12.95
C VAL A 138 -1.41 -3.70 12.23
N LYS A 139 -1.22 -2.60 12.95
CA LYS A 139 -1.29 -1.25 12.41
C LYS A 139 0.08 -0.79 11.95
N PHE A 140 0.16 -0.35 10.70
CA PHE A 140 1.33 0.30 10.13
C PHE A 140 1.04 1.77 9.90
N TRP A 141 2.02 2.62 10.09
CA TRP A 141 1.99 4.02 9.71
C TRP A 141 3.12 4.31 8.73
N LEU A 142 2.85 5.05 7.67
CA LEU A 142 3.89 5.52 6.76
C LEU A 142 3.44 6.76 5.99
N ASP A 143 4.41 7.49 5.45
CA ASP A 143 4.20 8.50 4.41
C ASP A 143 4.54 7.87 3.05
N VAL A 144 3.51 7.62 2.21
CA VAL A 144 3.67 6.96 0.91
C VAL A 144 4.56 7.76 -0.06
N THR A 145 4.77 9.04 0.18
CA THR A 145 5.68 9.89 -0.61
C THR A 145 7.15 9.67 -0.25
N LYS A 146 7.44 9.07 0.92
CA LYS A 146 8.80 8.89 1.46
C LYS A 146 9.25 7.44 1.48
N VAL A 147 8.33 6.53 1.79
CA VAL A 147 8.60 5.09 1.87
C VAL A 147 7.56 4.29 1.09
N MET A 148 7.99 3.18 0.52
CA MET A 148 7.12 2.28 -0.23
C MET A 148 6.46 1.28 0.71
N PHE A 149 5.15 1.04 0.55
CA PHE A 149 4.48 -0.10 1.18
C PHE A 149 4.52 -1.32 0.26
N SER A 150 5.10 -2.42 0.74
CA SER A 150 5.14 -3.67 0.00
C SER A 150 3.84 -4.44 0.19
N SER A 151 2.93 -4.34 -0.78
CA SER A 151 1.69 -5.14 -0.82
C SER A 151 1.95 -6.62 -1.13
N GLY A 152 3.12 -6.97 -1.70
CA GLY A 152 3.46 -8.34 -2.09
C GLY A 152 3.81 -9.30 -0.94
N ASN A 153 4.12 -8.79 0.25
CA ASN A 153 4.61 -9.59 1.38
C ASN A 153 3.51 -9.99 2.38
N VAL A 154 2.24 -9.85 2.04
CA VAL A 154 1.11 -10.10 2.95
C VAL A 154 1.16 -11.51 3.54
N THR A 155 1.30 -12.52 2.69
CA THR A 155 1.31 -13.93 3.14
C THR A 155 2.43 -14.20 4.14
N GLU A 156 3.64 -13.66 3.89
CA GLU A 156 4.78 -13.86 4.78
C GLU A 156 4.63 -13.10 6.10
N ARG A 157 4.08 -11.87 6.06
CA ARG A 157 3.76 -11.12 7.30
C ARG A 157 2.77 -11.88 8.18
N HIS A 158 1.72 -12.45 7.56
CA HIS A 158 0.73 -13.24 8.28
C HIS A 158 1.37 -14.52 8.84
N ARG A 159 2.15 -15.25 8.04
CA ARG A 159 2.85 -16.47 8.48
C ARG A 159 3.75 -16.20 9.70
N ILE A 160 4.51 -15.11 9.67
CA ILE A 160 5.37 -14.71 10.79
C ILE A 160 4.51 -14.36 12.01
N GLY A 161 3.44 -13.59 11.83
CA GLY A 161 2.53 -13.23 12.91
C GLY A 161 1.81 -14.41 13.56
N ASP A 162 1.73 -15.56 12.90
CA ASP A 162 1.09 -16.77 13.41
C ASP A 162 2.05 -17.74 14.16
N ILE A 163 3.37 -17.42 14.16
CA ILE A 163 4.35 -18.20 14.94
C ILE A 163 4.34 -17.70 16.39
N ASP A 164 4.20 -18.61 17.34
CA ASP A 164 4.39 -18.25 18.76
C ASP A 164 5.89 -18.00 19.03
N MET A 165 6.21 -16.79 19.43
CA MET A 165 7.56 -16.33 19.79
C MET A 165 7.61 -15.80 21.24
N SER A 166 6.71 -16.32 22.10
CA SER A 166 6.63 -15.88 23.50
C SER A 166 7.96 -16.12 24.23
N GLY A 167 8.48 -15.09 24.86
CA GLY A 167 9.78 -15.11 25.56
C GLY A 167 11.01 -15.06 24.64
N GLU A 168 10.83 -14.94 23.30
CA GLU A 168 11.95 -14.81 22.37
C GLU A 168 12.41 -13.35 22.26
N ILE A 169 13.72 -13.15 22.23
CA ILE A 169 14.38 -11.91 21.82
C ILE A 169 14.78 -12.07 20.36
N ILE A 170 14.37 -11.16 19.51
CA ILE A 170 14.52 -11.26 18.07
C ILE A 170 15.37 -10.10 17.55
N VAL A 171 16.21 -10.37 16.55
CA VAL A 171 16.87 -9.35 15.74
C VAL A 171 16.23 -9.36 14.34
N ASP A 172 15.65 -8.23 13.94
CA ASP A 172 15.22 -7.99 12.57
C ASP A 172 16.30 -7.18 11.86
N ALA A 173 17.07 -7.84 10.99
CA ALA A 173 18.25 -7.24 10.36
C ALA A 173 17.92 -6.25 9.25
N PHE A 174 16.66 -6.18 8.80
CA PHE A 174 16.19 -5.34 7.69
C PHE A 174 14.75 -4.88 7.93
N ALA A 175 14.54 -4.12 9.00
CA ALA A 175 13.21 -3.90 9.55
C ALA A 175 12.26 -3.09 8.65
N GLY A 176 12.79 -2.15 7.84
CA GLY A 176 11.95 -1.25 7.07
C GLY A 176 10.99 -0.49 7.96
N ILE A 177 9.74 -0.38 7.55
CA ILE A 177 8.64 0.20 8.34
C ILE A 177 8.09 -0.74 9.44
N GLY A 178 8.78 -1.87 9.67
CA GLY A 178 8.36 -2.88 10.64
C GLY A 178 7.57 -4.03 10.05
N TYR A 179 7.80 -4.37 8.78
CA TYR A 179 7.04 -5.42 8.09
C TYR A 179 6.96 -6.73 8.85
N TYR A 180 8.05 -7.12 9.53
CA TYR A 180 8.11 -8.32 10.35
C TYR A 180 8.19 -7.99 11.84
N SER A 181 8.91 -6.93 12.22
CA SER A 181 9.04 -6.50 13.60
C SER A 181 7.70 -6.26 14.28
N LEU A 182 6.77 -5.57 13.63
CA LEU A 182 5.44 -5.29 14.21
C LEU A 182 4.59 -6.57 14.36
N PRO A 183 4.43 -7.43 13.34
CA PRO A 183 3.76 -8.72 13.53
C PRO A 183 4.37 -9.59 14.63
N MET A 184 5.70 -9.66 14.74
CA MET A 184 6.38 -10.41 15.81
C MET A 184 6.02 -9.89 17.20
N LEU A 185 5.91 -8.58 17.38
CA LEU A 185 5.56 -7.97 18.64
C LEU A 185 4.07 -8.06 18.97
N VAL A 186 3.20 -7.88 17.98
CA VAL A 186 1.74 -7.75 18.17
C VAL A 186 1.06 -9.11 18.21
N ARG A 187 1.43 -10.00 17.29
CA ARG A 187 0.73 -11.28 17.09
C ARG A 187 1.52 -12.47 17.61
N SER A 188 2.82 -12.51 17.34
CA SER A 188 3.70 -13.62 17.77
C SER A 188 4.12 -13.52 19.23
N ASN A 189 3.79 -12.45 19.95
CA ASN A 189 4.10 -12.27 21.37
C ASN A 189 5.60 -12.22 21.69
N ALA A 190 6.47 -11.86 20.74
CA ALA A 190 7.91 -11.73 21.01
C ALA A 190 8.15 -10.85 22.26
N GLU A 191 9.09 -11.26 23.11
CA GLU A 191 9.45 -10.50 24.30
C GLU A 191 10.08 -9.16 23.93
N HIS A 192 10.99 -9.18 22.97
CA HIS A 192 11.68 -7.97 22.50
C HIS A 192 12.16 -8.12 21.07
N VAL A 193 12.10 -7.04 20.29
CA VAL A 193 12.67 -6.97 18.93
C VAL A 193 13.72 -5.86 18.86
N TYR A 194 14.92 -6.22 18.43
CA TYR A 194 15.96 -5.29 17.96
C TYR A 194 15.86 -5.15 16.46
N ALA A 195 15.46 -3.98 15.98
CA ALA A 195 15.17 -3.70 14.58
C ALA A 195 16.28 -2.85 13.95
N CYS A 196 17.05 -3.41 13.02
CA CYS A 196 18.10 -2.66 12.30
C CYS A 196 17.47 -1.98 11.08
N GLU A 197 17.64 -0.67 10.95
CA GLU A 197 17.15 0.10 9.80
C GLU A 197 18.06 1.30 9.54
N ILE A 198 18.32 1.58 8.27
CA ILE A 198 19.20 2.67 7.84
C ILE A 198 18.42 3.89 7.31
N ASN A 199 17.21 3.67 6.77
CA ASN A 199 16.41 4.74 6.19
C ASN A 199 15.65 5.51 7.29
N PRO A 200 15.92 6.80 7.52
CA PRO A 200 15.27 7.57 8.58
C PRO A 200 13.76 7.68 8.41
N ASN A 201 13.24 7.66 7.17
CA ASN A 201 11.79 7.67 6.94
C ASN A 201 11.15 6.33 7.33
N SER A 202 11.84 5.21 7.10
CA SER A 202 11.39 3.89 7.56
C SER A 202 11.44 3.79 9.08
N ILE A 203 12.48 4.33 9.71
CA ILE A 203 12.61 4.40 11.17
C ILE A 203 11.43 5.16 11.78
N GLN A 204 11.10 6.33 11.23
CA GLN A 204 9.94 7.11 11.67
C GLN A 204 8.64 6.32 11.53
N ALA A 205 8.48 5.62 10.40
CA ALA A 205 7.30 4.79 10.16
C ALA A 205 7.20 3.65 11.18
N LEU A 206 8.29 2.95 11.44
CA LEU A 206 8.37 1.88 12.45
C LEU A 206 8.06 2.39 13.87
N GLN A 207 8.61 3.54 14.26
CA GLN A 207 8.33 4.17 15.54
C GLN A 207 6.84 4.50 15.72
N ASN A 208 6.22 5.09 14.71
CA ASN A 208 4.80 5.41 14.73
C ASN A 208 3.92 4.14 14.71
N GLY A 209 4.28 3.15 13.91
CA GLY A 209 3.63 1.84 13.92
C GLY A 209 3.69 1.16 15.30
N ALA A 210 4.85 1.21 15.96
CA ALA A 210 5.01 0.67 17.32
C ALA A 210 4.14 1.40 18.36
N LYS A 211 3.99 2.71 18.23
CA LYS A 211 3.07 3.50 19.09
C LYS A 211 1.62 3.12 18.86
N LEU A 212 1.18 3.00 17.60
CA LEU A 212 -0.19 2.64 17.24
C LEU A 212 -0.60 1.24 17.75
N ASN A 213 0.38 0.35 17.90
CA ASN A 213 0.18 -1.01 18.42
C ASN A 213 0.48 -1.16 19.91
N ASN A 214 0.89 -0.10 20.62
CA ASN A 214 1.27 -0.10 22.04
C ASN A 214 2.43 -1.08 22.35
N VAL A 215 3.39 -1.23 21.43
CA VAL A 215 4.54 -2.15 21.58
C VAL A 215 5.89 -1.43 21.65
N SER A 216 5.92 -0.12 21.76
CA SER A 216 7.15 0.69 21.76
C SER A 216 8.14 0.28 22.87
N ASN A 217 7.66 -0.20 24.00
CA ASN A 217 8.50 -0.64 25.12
C ASN A 217 9.20 -2.00 24.87
N ARG A 218 8.75 -2.74 23.84
CA ARG A 218 9.33 -4.03 23.44
C ARG A 218 10.11 -3.94 22.12
N LEU A 219 10.37 -2.73 21.62
CA LEU A 219 11.10 -2.47 20.39
C LEU A 219 12.31 -1.57 20.68
N THR A 220 13.48 -1.99 20.23
CA THR A 220 14.68 -1.15 20.15
C THR A 220 15.08 -1.00 18.71
N ILE A 221 15.09 0.22 18.19
CA ILE A 221 15.54 0.49 16.83
C ILE A 221 17.06 0.78 16.88
N LEU A 222 17.79 0.04 16.05
CA LEU A 222 19.22 0.18 15.86
C LEU A 222 19.46 0.90 14.53
N GLU A 223 19.58 2.23 14.61
CA GLU A 223 19.71 3.09 13.44
C GLU A 223 21.07 2.96 12.76
N GLY A 224 21.08 2.67 11.47
CA GLY A 224 22.27 2.59 10.66
C GLY A 224 22.43 1.29 9.89
N ASP A 225 23.62 1.08 9.33
CA ASP A 225 23.97 -0.14 8.61
C ASP A 225 23.90 -1.37 9.52
N ASN A 226 23.19 -2.39 9.08
CA ASN A 226 22.91 -3.57 9.89
C ASN A 226 24.18 -4.39 10.27
N LEU A 227 25.21 -4.41 9.42
CA LEU A 227 26.47 -5.09 9.75
C LEU A 227 27.20 -4.43 10.92
N SER A 228 26.96 -3.15 11.12
CA SER A 228 27.49 -2.37 12.24
C SER A 228 26.59 -2.44 13.46
N THR A 229 25.28 -2.27 13.28
CA THR A 229 24.32 -2.18 14.38
C THR A 229 24.06 -3.54 15.04
N MET A 230 24.06 -4.65 14.30
CA MET A 230 23.95 -6.00 14.86
C MET A 230 25.06 -6.36 15.87
N LYS A 231 26.24 -5.73 15.79
CA LYS A 231 27.31 -5.95 16.77
C LYS A 231 26.91 -5.61 18.21
N GLN A 232 25.96 -4.70 18.40
CA GLN A 232 25.45 -4.27 19.70
C GLN A 232 24.59 -5.36 20.38
N VAL A 233 24.16 -6.35 19.61
CA VAL A 233 23.21 -7.38 20.04
C VAL A 233 23.74 -8.80 19.82
N TYR A 234 25.06 -8.97 19.67
CA TYR A 234 25.68 -10.27 19.59
C TYR A 234 25.38 -11.11 20.84
N SER A 235 25.12 -12.40 20.63
CA SER A 235 24.77 -13.40 21.65
C SER A 235 23.51 -13.11 22.47
N LYS A 236 22.59 -12.25 21.97
CA LYS A 236 21.37 -11.87 22.69
C LYS A 236 20.10 -12.49 22.12
N ALA A 237 20.08 -12.87 20.83
CA ALA A 237 18.88 -13.26 20.13
C ALA A 237 18.57 -14.75 20.23
N ASP A 238 17.31 -15.10 20.32
CA ASP A 238 16.79 -16.44 20.11
C ASP A 238 16.51 -16.68 18.63
N ARG A 239 16.24 -15.61 17.86
CA ARG A 239 15.90 -15.64 16.43
C ARG A 239 16.46 -14.43 15.71
N VAL A 240 16.85 -14.61 14.43
CA VAL A 240 17.22 -13.51 13.54
C VAL A 240 16.40 -13.58 12.26
N GLN A 241 15.69 -12.48 11.94
CA GLN A 241 14.93 -12.31 10.71
C GLN A 241 15.82 -11.65 9.65
N LEU A 242 15.87 -12.24 8.45
CA LEU A 242 16.69 -11.80 7.32
C LEU A 242 15.83 -11.51 6.08
N GLY A 243 14.83 -10.67 6.25
CA GLY A 243 13.81 -10.40 5.24
C GLY A 243 14.19 -9.34 4.21
N ILE A 244 15.17 -9.59 3.35
CA ILE A 244 15.55 -8.69 2.25
C ILE A 244 15.69 -9.43 0.91
N LEU A 245 15.35 -8.73 -0.18
CA LEU A 245 15.56 -9.19 -1.55
C LEU A 245 16.67 -8.37 -2.23
N PRO A 246 17.44 -8.93 -3.16
CA PRO A 246 17.38 -10.31 -3.67
C PRO A 246 18.09 -11.33 -2.77
N SER A 247 18.97 -10.92 -1.85
CA SER A 247 19.73 -11.81 -0.97
C SER A 247 20.15 -11.09 0.30
N SER A 248 20.11 -11.81 1.42
CA SER A 248 20.63 -11.39 2.74
C SER A 248 22.04 -11.93 3.05
N GLU A 249 22.70 -12.58 2.11
CA GLU A 249 23.95 -13.33 2.32
C GLU A 249 25.04 -12.54 3.06
N LYS A 250 25.19 -11.26 2.73
CA LYS A 250 26.19 -10.39 3.40
C LYS A 250 25.97 -10.26 4.91
N ALA A 251 24.74 -10.45 5.38
CA ALA A 251 24.37 -10.33 6.79
C ALA A 251 24.47 -11.66 7.56
N TRP A 252 24.59 -12.82 6.91
CA TRP A 252 24.50 -14.14 7.56
C TRP A 252 25.48 -14.31 8.70
N ARG A 253 26.74 -13.94 8.51
CA ARG A 253 27.77 -14.08 9.56
C ARG A 253 27.42 -13.23 10.80
N SER A 254 27.00 -12.00 10.60
CA SER A 254 26.58 -11.12 11.70
C SER A 254 25.30 -11.62 12.37
N ALA A 255 24.36 -12.13 11.59
CA ALA A 255 23.13 -12.74 12.10
C ALA A 255 23.40 -13.94 13.01
N ILE A 256 24.28 -14.86 12.59
CA ILE A 256 24.69 -16.02 13.42
C ILE A 256 25.32 -15.53 14.72
N ASN A 257 26.13 -14.48 14.68
CA ASN A 257 26.77 -13.95 15.90
C ASN A 257 25.75 -13.30 16.86
N CYS A 258 24.58 -12.89 16.39
CA CYS A 258 23.51 -12.38 17.25
C CYS A 258 22.85 -13.49 18.08
N LEU A 259 22.87 -14.73 17.61
CA LEU A 259 22.22 -15.86 18.29
C LEU A 259 22.91 -16.18 19.62
N LYS A 260 22.12 -16.58 20.61
CA LYS A 260 22.58 -17.06 21.92
C LYS A 260 23.46 -18.30 21.74
N SER A 261 24.38 -18.54 22.68
CA SER A 261 25.32 -19.69 22.66
C SER A 261 24.61 -21.07 22.69
N LYS A 262 23.38 -21.11 23.15
CA LYS A 262 22.53 -22.32 23.15
C LYS A 262 22.02 -22.70 21.76
N GLY A 263 22.33 -21.91 20.77
CA GLY A 263 21.73 -21.96 19.42
C GLY A 263 20.46 -21.14 19.35
N GLY A 264 20.00 -20.93 18.13
CA GLY A 264 18.77 -20.17 17.80
C GLY A 264 18.36 -20.44 16.37
N MET A 265 17.29 -19.79 15.93
CA MET A 265 16.72 -19.92 14.59
C MET A 265 16.94 -18.64 13.76
#